data_fd205486280ee125687537de3c3ce036
#
_entry.id   fd205486280ee125687537de3c3ce036
#
_cell.length_a   1.000
_cell.length_b   1.000
_cell.length_c   1.000
_cell.angle_alpha   90.00
_cell.angle_beta   90.00
_cell.angle_gamma   90.00
#
_symmetry.space_group_name_H-M   'P 1'
#
loop_
_entity.id
_entity.type
_entity.pdbx_description
1 polymer ?
#
loop_
_entity_poly.entity_id
_entity_poly.type
_entity_poly.pdbx_seq_one_letter_code
_entity_poly.pdbx_strand_id
1 'polypeptide(L)'
;MAERTADVQAHWTRPGVLARIDAALAELGQDPQILTPEILATVEHLHSGGLATTREQAKRIALTKDSRVLDVGCGIGGPARYLAHTYGCRVDGIDLTPELIETGRVLTKRCKLADHVVLRVGNALALPYSEQTFDVVWCQNVTMNIADKAGLFAGEARTQMPVFLW
;
A
#
# COMPACT_ATOMS: atom_id res chain seq x y z
N MET A 1 -20.69 -8.25 10.05
CA MET A 1 -19.61 -7.42 9.46
C MET A 1 -18.29 -7.57 10.21
N ALA A 2 -18.24 -7.42 11.51
CA ALA A 2 -17.00 -7.56 12.30
C ALA A 2 -16.31 -8.93 12.16
N GLU A 3 -17.07 -10.02 12.12
CA GLU A 3 -16.58 -11.40 11.97
C GLU A 3 -15.80 -11.61 10.66
N ARG A 4 -16.31 -11.13 9.53
CA ARG A 4 -15.60 -11.21 8.23
C ARG A 4 -14.35 -10.35 8.17
N THR A 5 -14.30 -9.24 8.87
CA THR A 5 -13.12 -8.39 8.98
C THR A 5 -12.00 -9.10 9.73
N ALA A 6 -12.34 -9.81 10.83
CA ALA A 6 -11.41 -10.63 11.58
C ALA A 6 -10.85 -11.79 10.74
N ASP A 7 -11.68 -12.43 9.91
CA ASP A 7 -11.27 -13.52 9.02
C ASP A 7 -10.27 -13.04 7.96
N VAL A 8 -10.51 -11.87 7.35
CA VAL A 8 -9.59 -11.26 6.38
C VAL A 8 -8.27 -10.91 7.06
N GLN A 9 -8.31 -10.28 8.22
CA GLN A 9 -7.11 -9.95 8.98
C GLN A 9 -6.31 -11.21 9.34
N ALA A 10 -6.96 -12.25 9.85
CA ALA A 10 -6.32 -13.52 10.20
C ALA A 10 -5.68 -14.20 8.98
N HIS A 11 -6.32 -14.14 7.80
CA HIS A 11 -5.79 -14.70 6.56
C HIS A 11 -4.46 -14.03 6.16
N TRP A 12 -4.35 -12.71 6.30
CA TRP A 12 -3.18 -11.93 5.91
C TRP A 12 -2.13 -11.78 7.02
N THR A 13 -2.46 -12.12 8.27
CA THR A 13 -1.50 -12.13 9.36
C THR A 13 -0.57 -13.33 9.23
N ARG A 14 0.69 -13.08 8.88
CA ARG A 14 1.73 -14.11 8.74
C ARG A 14 2.97 -13.70 9.54
N PRO A 15 3.20 -14.30 10.72
CA PRO A 15 4.34 -13.94 11.58
C PRO A 15 5.68 -13.95 10.83
N GLY A 16 6.51 -12.93 11.09
CA GLY A 16 7.86 -12.87 10.58
C GLY A 16 7.99 -12.41 9.12
N VAL A 17 7.05 -11.61 8.60
CA VAL A 17 7.12 -11.08 7.22
C VAL A 17 8.44 -10.35 6.98
N LEU A 18 8.85 -9.45 7.88
CA LEU A 18 10.10 -8.70 7.74
C LEU A 18 11.33 -9.62 7.70
N ALA A 19 11.38 -10.61 8.58
CA ALA A 19 12.51 -11.54 8.63
C ALA A 19 12.63 -12.37 7.34
N ARG A 20 11.50 -12.76 6.73
CA ARG A 20 11.50 -13.47 5.44
C ARG A 20 11.98 -12.56 4.30
N ILE A 21 11.59 -11.30 4.30
CA ILE A 21 12.07 -10.32 3.32
C ILE A 21 13.58 -10.12 3.49
N ASP A 22 14.06 -9.94 4.72
CA ASP A 22 15.49 -9.75 5.01
C ASP A 22 16.31 -10.98 4.58
N ALA A 23 15.80 -12.19 4.82
CA ALA A 23 16.47 -13.43 4.35
C ALA A 23 16.53 -13.50 2.82
N ALA A 24 15.41 -13.22 2.13
CA ALA A 24 15.38 -13.22 0.67
C ALA A 24 16.30 -12.15 0.05
N LEU A 25 16.38 -10.96 0.65
CA LEU A 25 17.33 -9.92 0.23
C LEU A 25 18.77 -10.37 0.39
N ALA A 26 19.09 -11.02 1.52
CA ALA A 26 20.43 -11.55 1.77
C ALA A 26 20.83 -12.64 0.76
N GLU A 27 19.92 -13.55 0.40
CA GLU A 27 20.12 -14.55 -0.66
C GLU A 27 20.41 -13.92 -2.03
N LEU A 28 19.82 -12.73 -2.29
CA LEU A 28 20.06 -11.94 -3.51
C LEU A 28 21.32 -11.05 -3.42
N GLY A 29 22.08 -11.12 -2.32
CA GLY A 29 23.27 -10.31 -2.10
C GLY A 29 22.98 -8.82 -1.87
N GLN A 30 21.74 -8.47 -1.48
CA GLN A 30 21.35 -7.09 -1.22
C GLN A 30 21.56 -6.73 0.24
N ASP A 31 22.02 -5.50 0.49
CA ASP A 31 22.09 -4.96 1.86
C ASP A 31 20.67 -4.57 2.31
N PRO A 32 20.11 -5.20 3.35
CA PRO A 32 18.77 -4.90 3.82
C PRO A 32 18.64 -3.50 4.45
N GLN A 33 19.71 -2.76 4.63
CA GLN A 33 19.68 -1.39 5.16
C GLN A 33 19.70 -0.32 4.06
N ILE A 34 20.03 -0.69 2.81
CA ILE A 34 20.14 0.22 1.67
C ILE A 34 19.20 -0.27 0.57
N LEU A 35 17.95 0.12 0.65
CA LEU A 35 16.89 -0.38 -0.24
C LEU A 35 16.35 0.70 -1.15
N THR A 36 15.92 0.27 -2.33
CA THR A 36 15.06 1.04 -3.23
C THR A 36 13.76 0.28 -3.49
N PRO A 37 12.69 0.95 -3.94
CA PRO A 37 11.46 0.25 -4.32
C PRO A 37 11.69 -0.84 -5.39
N GLU A 38 12.67 -0.67 -6.29
CA GLU A 38 13.02 -1.64 -7.31
C GLU A 38 13.65 -2.90 -6.74
N ILE A 39 14.56 -2.74 -5.77
CA ILE A 39 15.18 -3.87 -5.05
C ILE A 39 14.09 -4.63 -4.28
N LEU A 40 13.27 -3.91 -3.52
CA LEU A 40 12.18 -4.51 -2.76
C LEU A 40 11.14 -5.20 -3.66
N ALA A 41 10.91 -4.69 -4.86
CA ALA A 41 9.95 -5.26 -5.80
C ALA A 41 10.20 -6.73 -6.12
N THR A 42 11.42 -7.22 -5.94
CA THR A 42 11.77 -8.62 -6.16
C THR A 42 11.25 -9.55 -5.08
N VAL A 43 10.93 -9.03 -3.89
CA VAL A 43 10.59 -9.83 -2.69
C VAL A 43 9.28 -9.41 -2.00
N GLU A 44 8.71 -8.25 -2.34
CA GLU A 44 7.59 -7.66 -1.59
C GLU A 44 6.23 -7.66 -2.30
N HIS A 45 6.17 -7.99 -3.60
CA HIS A 45 4.92 -7.94 -4.32
C HIS A 45 4.01 -9.12 -3.97
N LEU A 46 3.03 -8.84 -3.11
CA LEU A 46 2.00 -9.79 -2.69
C LEU A 46 0.82 -9.86 -3.66
N HIS A 47 0.88 -9.15 -4.79
CA HIS A 47 -0.20 -9.07 -5.77
C HIS A 47 0.20 -9.57 -7.16
N SER A 48 -0.80 -9.97 -7.96
CA SER A 48 -0.59 -10.42 -9.33
C SER A 48 0.03 -9.34 -10.21
N GLY A 49 1.04 -9.72 -11.00
CA GLY A 49 1.73 -8.83 -11.94
C GLY A 49 2.81 -7.94 -11.32
N GLY A 50 2.96 -7.93 -10.00
CA GLY A 50 4.06 -7.26 -9.30
C GLY A 50 4.21 -5.78 -9.68
N LEU A 51 5.43 -5.27 -9.59
CA LEU A 51 5.75 -3.87 -9.90
C LEU A 51 5.37 -3.46 -11.34
N ALA A 52 5.38 -4.39 -12.29
CA ALA A 52 5.01 -4.09 -13.68
C ALA A 52 3.56 -3.60 -13.79
N THR A 53 2.63 -4.25 -13.09
CA THR A 53 1.23 -3.82 -13.04
C THR A 53 1.10 -2.45 -12.39
N THR A 54 1.76 -2.22 -11.25
CA THR A 54 1.76 -0.90 -10.58
C THR A 54 2.27 0.20 -11.52
N ARG A 55 3.34 -0.06 -12.27
CA ARG A 55 3.88 0.88 -13.26
C ARG A 55 2.89 1.23 -14.37
N GLU A 56 2.24 0.22 -14.95
CA GLU A 56 1.28 0.44 -16.03
C GLU A 56 0.04 1.21 -15.56
N GLN A 57 -0.42 0.95 -14.35
CA GLN A 57 -1.53 1.69 -13.75
C GLN A 57 -1.13 3.15 -13.48
N ALA A 58 0.04 3.38 -12.87
CA ALA A 58 0.51 4.72 -12.53
C ALA A 58 0.66 5.63 -13.77
N LYS A 59 1.06 5.08 -14.92
CA LYS A 59 1.15 5.84 -16.18
C LYS A 59 -0.20 6.40 -16.67
N ARG A 60 -1.32 5.86 -16.20
CA ARG A 60 -2.67 6.31 -16.58
C ARG A 60 -3.16 7.47 -15.74
N ILE A 61 -2.39 7.89 -14.74
CA ILE A 61 -2.73 8.93 -13.79
C ILE A 61 -1.70 10.05 -13.90
N ALA A 62 -2.17 11.29 -13.93
CA ALA A 62 -1.29 12.47 -13.95
C ALA A 62 -0.76 12.79 -12.55
N LEU A 63 0.08 11.90 -11.99
CA LEU A 63 0.71 12.12 -10.69
C LEU A 63 1.84 13.15 -10.79
N THR A 64 1.90 14.02 -9.79
CA THR A 64 2.94 15.04 -9.62
C THR A 64 3.48 15.00 -8.18
N LYS A 65 4.56 15.74 -7.92
CA LYS A 65 5.12 15.88 -6.56
C LYS A 65 4.14 16.50 -5.54
N ASP A 66 3.15 17.22 -6.02
CA ASP A 66 2.15 17.89 -5.18
C ASP A 66 0.92 17.01 -4.94
N SER A 67 0.81 15.88 -5.65
CA SER A 67 -0.30 14.93 -5.51
C SER A 67 -0.30 14.26 -4.14
N ARG A 68 -1.52 14.10 -3.58
CA ARG A 68 -1.79 13.33 -2.38
C ARG A 68 -2.56 12.07 -2.75
N VAL A 69 -1.98 10.91 -2.47
CA VAL A 69 -2.52 9.60 -2.81
C VAL A 69 -2.95 8.86 -1.54
N LEU A 70 -4.14 8.26 -1.56
CA LEU A 70 -4.55 7.29 -0.56
C LEU A 70 -4.37 5.89 -1.15
N ASP A 71 -3.55 5.04 -0.53
CA ASP A 71 -3.38 3.63 -0.91
C ASP A 71 -4.23 2.75 0.03
N VAL A 72 -5.38 2.29 -0.46
CA VAL A 72 -6.33 1.47 0.29
C VAL A 72 -5.95 0.00 0.19
N GLY A 73 -5.76 -0.66 1.34
CA GLY A 73 -5.24 -2.02 1.41
C GLY A 73 -3.78 -2.10 0.99
N CYS A 74 -2.99 -1.17 1.46
CA CYS A 74 -1.60 -0.96 1.05
C CYS A 74 -0.64 -2.13 1.40
N GLY A 75 -1.07 -3.09 2.23
CA GLY A 75 -0.21 -4.16 2.70
C GLY A 75 1.08 -3.64 3.35
N ILE A 76 2.22 -4.12 2.86
CA ILE A 76 3.55 -3.63 3.29
C ILE A 76 4.00 -2.36 2.55
N GLY A 77 3.15 -1.74 1.75
CA GLY A 77 3.37 -0.43 1.12
C GLY A 77 4.24 -0.44 -0.13
N GLY A 78 4.29 -1.54 -0.89
CA GLY A 78 5.05 -1.63 -2.14
C GLY A 78 4.63 -0.57 -3.18
N PRO A 79 3.35 -0.53 -3.61
CA PRO A 79 2.85 0.51 -4.50
C PRO A 79 3.05 1.92 -3.95
N ALA A 80 2.77 2.15 -2.66
CA ALA A 80 2.96 3.45 -2.01
C ALA A 80 4.41 3.96 -2.14
N ARG A 81 5.40 3.11 -1.85
CA ARG A 81 6.83 3.46 -2.02
C ARG A 81 7.19 3.73 -3.47
N TYR A 82 6.70 2.92 -4.40
CA TYR A 82 6.95 3.13 -5.81
C TYR A 82 6.40 4.47 -6.31
N LEU A 83 5.17 4.82 -5.96
CA LEU A 83 4.53 6.08 -6.35
C LEU A 83 5.29 7.27 -5.78
N ALA A 84 5.62 7.25 -4.49
CA ALA A 84 6.37 8.30 -3.83
C ALA A 84 7.78 8.47 -4.44
N HIS A 85 8.49 7.37 -4.69
CA HIS A 85 9.84 7.41 -5.26
C HIS A 85 9.85 7.94 -6.69
N THR A 86 8.89 7.49 -7.52
CA THR A 86 8.88 7.80 -8.96
C THR A 86 8.34 9.19 -9.26
N TYR A 87 7.29 9.62 -8.53
CA TYR A 87 6.57 10.86 -8.81
C TYR A 87 6.81 11.96 -7.79
N GLY A 88 7.46 11.65 -6.66
CA GLY A 88 7.69 12.59 -5.57
C GLY A 88 6.42 12.92 -4.76
N CYS A 89 5.31 12.25 -5.03
CA CYS A 89 4.02 12.49 -4.39
C CYS A 89 4.01 12.04 -2.92
N ARG A 90 2.98 12.46 -2.17
CA ARG A 90 2.72 11.98 -0.81
C ARG A 90 1.69 10.88 -0.83
N VAL A 91 1.96 9.79 -0.11
CA VAL A 91 1.08 8.62 -0.05
C VAL A 91 0.74 8.29 1.40
N ASP A 92 -0.55 8.29 1.72
CA ASP A 92 -1.08 7.70 2.95
C ASP A 92 -1.60 6.29 2.61
N GLY A 93 -1.01 5.25 3.21
CA GLY A 93 -1.46 3.88 3.07
C GLY A 93 -2.24 3.41 4.28
N ILE A 94 -3.34 2.69 4.04
CA ILE A 94 -4.15 2.08 5.09
C ILE A 94 -4.32 0.59 4.83
N ASP A 95 -4.09 -0.23 5.85
CA ASP A 95 -4.32 -1.68 5.82
C ASP A 95 -4.86 -2.18 7.15
N LEU A 96 -5.62 -3.27 7.11
CA LEU A 96 -6.25 -3.86 8.28
C LEU A 96 -5.28 -4.63 9.17
N THR A 97 -4.13 -5.05 8.63
CA THR A 97 -3.18 -5.99 9.23
C THR A 97 -2.00 -5.26 9.88
N PRO A 98 -1.93 -5.19 11.23
CA PRO A 98 -0.88 -4.45 11.93
C PRO A 98 0.53 -4.89 11.55
N GLU A 99 0.76 -6.20 11.40
CA GLU A 99 2.09 -6.74 11.07
C GLU A 99 2.59 -6.28 9.69
N LEU A 100 1.68 -6.20 8.70
CA LEU A 100 2.03 -5.68 7.37
C LEU A 100 2.41 -4.21 7.46
N ILE A 101 1.65 -3.42 8.22
CA ILE A 101 1.94 -2.00 8.44
C ILE A 101 3.27 -1.79 9.15
N GLU A 102 3.57 -2.52 10.21
CA GLU A 102 4.85 -2.42 10.91
C GLU A 102 6.03 -2.80 9.99
N THR A 103 5.91 -3.89 9.26
CA THR A 103 6.88 -4.29 8.23
C THR A 103 7.06 -3.17 7.19
N GLY A 104 5.96 -2.65 6.67
CA GLY A 104 5.96 -1.58 5.67
C GLY A 104 6.64 -0.31 6.15
N ARG A 105 6.43 0.10 7.41
CA ARG A 105 7.10 1.27 8.02
C ARG A 105 8.62 1.08 8.08
N VAL A 106 9.09 -0.10 8.47
CA VAL A 106 10.52 -0.41 8.48
C VAL A 106 11.11 -0.31 7.08
N LEU A 107 10.47 -0.95 6.09
CA LEU A 107 10.93 -0.93 4.70
C LEU A 107 10.90 0.49 4.11
N THR A 108 9.87 1.27 4.40
CA THR A 108 9.75 2.67 3.97
C THR A 108 10.90 3.53 4.51
N LYS A 109 11.26 3.33 5.79
CA LYS A 109 12.40 4.02 6.39
C LYS A 109 13.72 3.62 5.75
N ARG A 110 13.93 2.34 5.46
CA ARG A 110 15.13 1.83 4.77
C ARG A 110 15.26 2.39 3.35
N CYS A 111 14.13 2.65 2.67
CA CYS A 111 14.07 3.34 1.37
C CYS A 111 14.23 4.86 1.48
N LYS A 112 14.36 5.45 2.67
CA LYS A 112 14.41 6.91 2.91
C LYS A 112 13.18 7.66 2.38
N LEU A 113 12.01 7.03 2.45
CA LEU A 113 10.74 7.58 1.96
C LEU A 113 9.76 7.94 3.10
N ALA A 114 10.21 7.98 4.37
CA ALA A 114 9.34 8.22 5.52
C ALA A 114 8.68 9.62 5.52
N ASP A 115 9.25 10.59 4.82
CA ASP A 115 8.68 11.93 4.67
C ASP A 115 7.59 12.00 3.58
N HIS A 116 7.50 10.97 2.74
CA HIS A 116 6.55 10.87 1.62
C HIS A 116 5.48 9.81 1.82
N VAL A 117 5.77 8.74 2.56
CA VAL A 117 4.88 7.59 2.74
C VAL A 117 4.56 7.39 4.22
N VAL A 118 3.28 7.49 4.56
CA VAL A 118 2.76 7.23 5.91
C VAL A 118 1.85 6.01 5.85
N LEU A 119 2.15 4.95 6.61
CA LEU A 119 1.35 3.74 6.66
C LEU A 119 0.63 3.62 8.01
N ARG A 120 -0.68 3.29 7.98
CA ARG A 120 -1.54 3.22 9.17
C ARG A 120 -2.37 1.94 9.19
N VAL A 121 -2.56 1.39 10.38
CA VAL A 121 -3.58 0.35 10.58
C VAL A 121 -4.96 0.99 10.53
N GLY A 122 -5.85 0.44 9.72
CA GLY A 122 -7.22 0.94 9.62
C GLY A 122 -8.09 0.11 8.69
N ASN A 123 -9.38 0.40 8.75
CA ASN A 123 -10.39 -0.29 7.95
C ASN A 123 -10.80 0.56 6.74
N ALA A 124 -10.70 -0.02 5.55
CA ALA A 124 -11.13 0.62 4.29
C ALA A 124 -12.61 1.04 4.29
N LEU A 125 -13.46 0.35 5.07
CA LEU A 125 -14.87 0.70 5.24
C LEU A 125 -15.13 1.84 6.26
N ALA A 126 -14.08 2.33 6.93
CA ALA A 126 -14.15 3.40 7.92
C ALA A 126 -12.91 4.28 7.83
N LEU A 127 -12.72 4.91 6.67
CA LEU A 127 -11.55 5.75 6.39
C LEU A 127 -11.52 6.97 7.33
N PRO A 128 -10.42 7.17 8.09
CA PRO A 128 -10.33 8.24 9.08
C PRO A 128 -9.90 9.58 8.47
N TYR A 129 -10.37 9.87 7.27
CA TYR A 129 -10.00 11.07 6.53
C TYR A 129 -11.22 11.93 6.23
N SER A 130 -11.00 13.25 6.18
CA SER A 130 -11.99 14.23 5.76
C SER A 130 -12.29 14.09 4.27
N GLU A 131 -13.39 14.70 3.84
CA GLU A 131 -13.73 14.79 2.42
C GLU A 131 -12.65 15.56 1.66
N GLN A 132 -12.44 15.19 0.41
CA GLN A 132 -11.51 15.85 -0.50
C GLN A 132 -10.07 15.99 0.04
N THR A 133 -9.62 14.98 0.82
CA THR A 133 -8.26 14.97 1.39
C THR A 133 -7.20 14.55 0.37
N PHE A 134 -7.57 13.72 -0.61
CA PHE A 134 -6.65 13.15 -1.59
C PHE A 134 -7.03 13.51 -3.02
N ASP A 135 -6.03 13.59 -3.89
CA ASP A 135 -6.21 13.78 -5.33
C ASP A 135 -6.47 12.45 -6.03
N VAL A 136 -5.93 11.35 -5.48
CA VAL A 136 -6.04 10.00 -6.04
C VAL A 136 -6.29 8.99 -4.93
N VAL A 137 -7.22 8.05 -5.17
CA VAL A 137 -7.35 6.82 -4.39
C VAL A 137 -6.79 5.66 -5.22
N TRP A 138 -5.78 4.99 -4.67
CA TRP A 138 -5.17 3.78 -5.20
C TRP A 138 -5.72 2.57 -4.45
N CYS A 139 -6.24 1.59 -5.17
CA CYS A 139 -6.78 0.37 -4.57
C CYS A 139 -6.41 -0.80 -5.47
N GLN A 140 -5.42 -1.59 -5.08
CA GLN A 140 -4.87 -2.66 -5.91
C GLN A 140 -5.00 -4.02 -5.21
N ASN A 141 -5.72 -4.97 -5.82
CA ASN A 141 -5.93 -6.33 -5.32
C ASN A 141 -6.59 -6.42 -3.92
N VAL A 142 -7.46 -5.47 -3.60
CA VAL A 142 -8.13 -5.37 -2.28
C VAL A 142 -9.59 -5.73 -2.35
N THR A 143 -10.27 -5.30 -3.40
CA THR A 143 -11.73 -5.40 -3.52
C THR A 143 -12.24 -6.82 -3.37
N MET A 144 -11.49 -7.86 -3.81
CA MET A 144 -11.90 -9.25 -3.66
C MET A 144 -12.07 -9.67 -2.19
N ASN A 145 -11.36 -9.02 -1.27
CA ASN A 145 -11.39 -9.32 0.17
C ASN A 145 -12.49 -8.56 0.93
N ILE A 146 -13.16 -7.59 0.30
CA ILE A 146 -14.17 -6.74 0.92
C ILE A 146 -15.56 -7.13 0.40
N ALA A 147 -16.45 -7.58 1.29
CA ALA A 147 -17.81 -7.97 0.92
C ALA A 147 -18.69 -6.76 0.61
N ASP A 148 -18.60 -5.69 1.41
CA ASP A 148 -19.35 -4.45 1.22
C ASP A 148 -18.64 -3.53 0.21
N LYS A 149 -18.84 -3.82 -1.07
CA LYS A 149 -18.30 -3.02 -2.17
C LYS A 149 -18.89 -1.61 -2.18
N ALA A 150 -20.18 -1.49 -1.89
CA ALA A 150 -20.86 -0.20 -1.90
C ALA A 150 -20.30 0.71 -0.81
N GLY A 151 -20.08 0.19 0.39
CA GLY A 151 -19.47 0.92 1.49
C GLY A 151 -18.02 1.32 1.19
N LEU A 152 -17.23 0.43 0.55
CA LEU A 152 -15.87 0.73 0.12
C LEU A 152 -15.86 1.92 -0.85
N PHE A 153 -16.59 1.83 -1.95
CA PHE A 153 -16.60 2.86 -2.98
C PHE A 153 -17.20 4.19 -2.50
N ALA A 154 -18.21 4.16 -1.63
CA ALA A 154 -18.73 5.37 -1.02
C ALA A 154 -17.68 6.07 -0.13
N GLY A 155 -16.89 5.31 0.63
CA GLY A 155 -15.78 5.84 1.44
C GLY A 155 -14.67 6.44 0.59
N GLU A 156 -14.27 5.75 -0.47
CA GLU A 156 -13.27 6.21 -1.44
C GLU A 156 -13.74 7.47 -2.18
N ALA A 157 -14.96 7.49 -2.70
CA ALA A 157 -15.54 8.64 -3.39
C ALA A 157 -15.68 9.88 -2.48
N ARG A 158 -15.94 9.68 -1.19
CA ARG A 158 -16.00 10.77 -0.21
C ARG A 158 -14.63 11.41 0.02
N THR A 159 -13.57 10.63 0.09
CA THR A 159 -12.19 11.11 0.29
C THR A 159 -11.52 11.67 -0.97
N GLN A 160 -12.05 11.36 -2.12
CA GLN A 160 -12.09 11.96 -3.43
C GLN A 160 -10.98 11.84 -4.46
N MET A 161 -11.41 11.74 -5.67
CA MET A 161 -11.02 11.83 -7.08
C MET A 161 -10.57 10.52 -7.74
N PRO A 162 -10.25 10.40 -9.03
CA PRO A 162 -10.64 9.18 -9.75
C PRO A 162 -10.12 7.92 -9.06
N VAL A 163 -11.08 7.04 -8.73
CA VAL A 163 -10.82 5.72 -8.14
C VAL A 163 -10.27 4.83 -9.25
N PHE A 164 -9.05 4.32 -9.07
CA PHE A 164 -8.49 3.28 -9.94
C PHE A 164 -8.54 1.94 -9.22
N LEU A 165 -9.45 1.10 -9.64
CA LEU A 165 -9.69 -0.25 -9.15
C LEU A 165 -9.12 -1.27 -10.12
N TRP A 166 -8.39 -2.24 -9.59
CA TRP A 166 -7.94 -3.42 -10.33
C TRP A 166 -7.97 -4.67 -9.46
#